data_0e045a6f219b95be7a58148aca260a53
#
_entry.id   0e045a6f219b95be7a58148aca260a53
#
_cell.length_a   1.000
_cell.length_b   1.000
_cell.length_c   1.000
_cell.angle_alpha   90.00
_cell.angle_beta   90.00
_cell.angle_gamma   90.00
#
_symmetry.space_group_name_H-M   'P 1'
#
loop_
_entity.id
_entity.type
_entity.pdbx_description
1 polymer ?
#
loop_
_entity_poly.entity_id
_entity_poly.type
_entity_poly.pdbx_seq_one_letter_code
_entity_poly.pdbx_strand_id
1 'polypeptide(L)'
;MRLIIKLIKFLEDLTLLTLRIFPAETAKNITLRLLKLIYNLNLISLFASGNIKKSKINIKNLSLKNRIGIAGGLDKNAEYFHIFSSLGFSFVEVGTVTLEPQTGNPKPRIFRFTKDKTLVNSLGFNNVGSVQVLNNIKKYKPKFDGVLGISIGKSKNTKTKNAWQDYLHLMDYFYFEADYLAINISSPNTENLRELSSQENLEFLLEKISQKKVQLIDMYKKNTPIFVKLSPDETEENLKNLIEVSEKNSIDGF
;
A
#
# COMPACT_ATOMS: atom_id res chain seq x y z
N MET A 1 -22.37 -15.72 25.91
CA MET A 1 -21.87 -15.52 24.52
C MET A 1 -22.71 -14.51 23.72
N ARG A 2 -24.04 -14.66 23.53
CA ARG A 2 -24.89 -13.71 22.76
C ARG A 2 -24.90 -12.27 23.33
N LEU A 3 -24.85 -12.10 24.65
CA LEU A 3 -24.85 -10.76 25.29
C LEU A 3 -23.55 -10.01 25.05
N ILE A 4 -22.41 -10.71 25.11
CA ILE A 4 -21.07 -10.13 24.85
C ILE A 4 -20.97 -9.69 23.39
N ILE A 5 -21.47 -10.49 22.44
CA ILE A 5 -21.48 -10.12 21.01
C ILE A 5 -22.33 -8.86 20.78
N LYS A 6 -23.50 -8.76 21.43
CA LYS A 6 -24.34 -7.56 21.34
C LYS A 6 -23.66 -6.32 21.92
N LEU A 7 -22.95 -6.47 23.05
CA LEU A 7 -22.22 -5.38 23.69
C LEU A 7 -21.04 -4.91 22.79
N ILE A 8 -20.28 -5.84 22.22
CA ILE A 8 -19.19 -5.51 21.28
C ILE A 8 -19.74 -4.73 20.09
N LYS A 9 -20.83 -5.23 19.48
CA LYS A 9 -21.45 -4.54 18.35
C LYS A 9 -21.97 -3.15 18.70
N PHE A 10 -22.57 -2.99 19.87
CA PHE A 10 -23.01 -1.68 20.36
C PHE A 10 -21.83 -0.71 20.55
N LEU A 11 -20.70 -1.19 21.11
CA LEU A 11 -19.49 -0.40 21.27
C LEU A 11 -18.85 -0.04 19.91
N GLU A 12 -18.87 -0.95 18.95
CA GLU A 12 -18.45 -0.68 17.56
C GLU A 12 -19.30 0.42 16.93
N ASP A 13 -20.63 0.31 17.00
CA ASP A 13 -21.55 1.29 16.43
C ASP A 13 -21.39 2.68 17.09
N LEU A 14 -21.22 2.72 18.42
CA LEU A 14 -20.98 3.95 19.18
C LEU A 14 -19.62 4.57 18.79
N THR A 15 -18.58 3.75 18.64
CA THR A 15 -17.25 4.21 18.20
C THR A 15 -17.32 4.79 16.79
N LEU A 16 -18.02 4.13 15.88
CA LEU A 16 -18.20 4.63 14.52
C LEU A 16 -18.98 5.94 14.49
N LEU A 17 -20.01 6.08 15.33
CA LEU A 17 -20.81 7.30 15.44
C LEU A 17 -19.94 8.47 15.96
N THR A 18 -19.15 8.24 17.01
CA THR A 18 -18.25 9.28 17.56
C THR A 18 -17.14 9.66 16.59
N LEU A 19 -16.56 8.70 15.86
CA LEU A 19 -15.54 8.98 14.86
C LEU A 19 -16.07 9.79 13.65
N ARG A 20 -17.38 9.73 13.38
CA ARG A 20 -18.01 10.52 12.31
C ARG A 20 -18.04 12.02 12.62
N ILE A 21 -17.94 12.44 13.87
CA ILE A 21 -17.88 13.85 14.29
C ILE A 21 -16.56 14.49 13.82
N PHE A 22 -15.48 13.71 13.75
CA PHE A 22 -14.17 14.20 13.36
C PHE A 22 -13.98 14.26 11.84
N PRO A 23 -13.13 15.19 11.33
CA PRO A 23 -12.66 15.13 9.95
C PRO A 23 -12.09 13.75 9.61
N ALA A 24 -12.31 13.26 8.38
CA ALA A 24 -12.01 11.88 8.00
C ALA A 24 -10.54 11.48 8.22
N GLU A 25 -9.59 12.37 7.97
CA GLU A 25 -8.16 12.11 8.21
C GLU A 25 -7.83 12.01 9.71
N THR A 26 -8.48 12.85 10.53
CA THR A 26 -8.34 12.81 11.99
C THR A 26 -8.92 11.52 12.55
N ALA A 27 -10.14 11.15 12.13
CA ALA A 27 -10.78 9.89 12.52
C ALA A 27 -9.91 8.68 12.20
N LYS A 28 -9.35 8.62 10.98
CA LYS A 28 -8.40 7.57 10.57
C LYS A 28 -7.20 7.49 11.52
N ASN A 29 -6.59 8.63 11.84
CA ASN A 29 -5.39 8.65 12.69
C ASN A 29 -5.71 8.24 14.14
N ILE A 30 -6.86 8.65 14.68
CA ILE A 30 -7.34 8.22 15.99
C ILE A 30 -7.53 6.69 15.98
N THR A 31 -8.24 6.17 14.99
CA THR A 31 -8.51 4.72 14.87
C THR A 31 -7.21 3.90 14.84
N LEU A 32 -6.22 4.31 14.02
CA LEU A 32 -4.95 3.60 13.93
C LEU A 32 -4.15 3.65 15.24
N ARG A 33 -4.18 4.79 15.95
CA ARG A 33 -3.53 4.91 17.26
C ARG A 33 -4.21 4.03 18.32
N LEU A 34 -5.54 4.00 18.35
CA LEU A 34 -6.30 3.13 19.24
C LEU A 34 -6.03 1.65 18.93
N LEU A 35 -6.00 1.28 17.66
CA LEU A 35 -5.67 -0.07 17.23
C LEU A 35 -4.27 -0.49 17.71
N LYS A 36 -3.28 0.40 17.63
CA LYS A 36 -1.93 0.17 18.14
C LYS A 36 -1.90 0.01 19.65
N LEU A 37 -2.70 0.79 20.39
CA LEU A 37 -2.83 0.66 21.83
C LEU A 37 -3.44 -0.70 22.20
N ILE A 38 -4.53 -1.11 21.56
CA ILE A 38 -5.20 -2.40 21.76
C ILE A 38 -4.22 -3.56 21.48
N TYR A 39 -3.44 -3.45 20.40
CA TYR A 39 -2.42 -4.44 20.07
C TYR A 39 -1.33 -4.54 21.16
N ASN A 40 -0.82 -3.40 21.63
CA ASN A 40 0.22 -3.36 22.68
C ASN A 40 -0.28 -3.89 24.04
N LEU A 41 -1.59 -3.81 24.31
CA LEU A 41 -2.22 -4.40 25.50
C LEU A 41 -2.56 -5.88 25.32
N ASN A 42 -2.16 -6.52 24.20
CA ASN A 42 -2.51 -7.90 23.85
C ASN A 42 -4.01 -8.20 23.76
N LEU A 43 -4.82 -7.18 23.52
CA LEU A 43 -6.28 -7.30 23.41
C LEU A 43 -6.78 -7.48 21.97
N ILE A 44 -5.87 -7.50 20.99
CA ILE A 44 -6.24 -7.54 19.56
C ILE A 44 -7.04 -8.81 19.20
N SER A 45 -6.79 -9.92 19.88
CA SER A 45 -7.49 -11.19 19.67
C SER A 45 -9.01 -11.10 19.94
N LEU A 46 -9.46 -10.13 20.76
CA LEU A 46 -10.88 -9.89 21.01
C LEU A 46 -11.60 -9.33 19.78
N PHE A 47 -10.84 -8.68 18.87
CA PHE A 47 -11.33 -8.07 17.64
C PHE A 47 -10.97 -8.91 16.41
N ALA A 48 -10.10 -9.91 16.56
CA ALA A 48 -9.75 -10.81 15.48
C ALA A 48 -10.99 -11.63 15.08
N SER A 49 -11.44 -11.44 13.87
CA SER A 49 -12.57 -12.22 13.33
C SER A 49 -12.14 -13.66 13.14
N GLY A 50 -12.52 -14.55 14.06
CA GLY A 50 -12.25 -15.98 13.98
C GLY A 50 -12.86 -16.69 12.75
N ASN A 51 -13.59 -15.96 11.91
CA ASN A 51 -14.38 -16.47 10.79
C ASN A 51 -13.81 -16.19 9.40
N ILE A 52 -12.63 -15.61 9.27
CA ILE A 52 -12.02 -15.52 7.93
C ILE A 52 -11.63 -16.93 7.52
N LYS A 53 -12.42 -17.50 6.59
CA LYS A 53 -12.13 -18.84 6.03
C LYS A 53 -10.71 -18.84 5.46
N LYS A 54 -9.87 -19.74 5.98
CA LYS A 54 -8.55 -20.00 5.43
C LYS A 54 -8.74 -20.61 4.03
N SER A 55 -8.46 -19.82 3.01
CA SER A 55 -8.50 -20.24 1.61
C SER A 55 -7.13 -19.91 1.01
N LYS A 56 -6.17 -20.81 1.26
CA LYS A 56 -4.79 -20.62 0.80
C LYS A 56 -4.74 -20.47 -0.72
N ILE A 57 -4.05 -19.44 -1.19
CA ILE A 57 -3.86 -19.14 -2.60
C ILE A 57 -2.38 -18.86 -2.82
N ASN A 58 -1.85 -19.42 -3.90
CA ASN A 58 -0.50 -19.14 -4.35
C ASN A 58 -0.57 -18.28 -5.63
N ILE A 59 0.10 -17.14 -5.62
CA ILE A 59 0.25 -16.25 -6.77
C ILE A 59 1.75 -16.03 -6.96
N LYS A 60 2.32 -16.51 -8.07
CA LYS A 60 3.78 -16.55 -8.25
C LYS A 60 4.43 -17.27 -7.05
N ASN A 61 5.37 -16.63 -6.39
CA ASN A 61 6.01 -17.16 -5.17
C ASN A 61 5.35 -16.66 -3.86
N LEU A 62 4.20 -15.98 -3.95
CA LEU A 62 3.46 -15.48 -2.80
C LEU A 62 2.44 -16.51 -2.32
N SER A 63 2.46 -16.85 -1.04
CA SER A 63 1.49 -17.74 -0.41
C SER A 63 0.57 -16.96 0.51
N LEU A 64 -0.67 -16.75 0.09
CA LEU A 64 -1.70 -16.01 0.81
C LEU A 64 -2.54 -16.96 1.65
N LYS A 65 -2.81 -16.61 2.92
CA LYS A 65 -3.67 -17.40 3.83
C LYS A 65 -5.15 -17.32 3.47
N ASN A 66 -5.53 -16.20 2.87
CA ASN A 66 -6.89 -15.91 2.38
C ASN A 66 -6.82 -14.78 1.31
N ARG A 67 -7.99 -14.41 0.75
CA ARG A 67 -8.12 -13.40 -0.32
C ARG A 67 -8.27 -11.96 0.16
N ILE A 68 -8.13 -11.70 1.47
CA ILE A 68 -8.40 -10.38 2.04
C ILE A 68 -7.10 -9.73 2.48
N GLY A 69 -6.87 -8.51 2.03
CA GLY A 69 -5.70 -7.72 2.39
C GLY A 69 -6.01 -6.24 2.55
N ILE A 70 -5.02 -5.50 2.99
CA ILE A 70 -5.05 -4.03 3.10
C ILE A 70 -4.32 -3.44 1.90
N ALA A 71 -5.02 -2.60 1.15
CA ALA A 71 -4.46 -1.88 0.01
C ALA A 71 -3.55 -0.71 0.45
N GLY A 72 -2.65 -0.32 -0.43
CA GLY A 72 -1.80 0.85 -0.25
C GLY A 72 -2.58 2.14 0.02
N GLY A 73 -2.03 3.00 0.88
CA GLY A 73 -2.63 4.26 1.28
C GLY A 73 -3.16 4.32 2.70
N LEU A 74 -3.47 3.19 3.36
CA LEU A 74 -3.89 3.17 4.76
C LEU A 74 -2.68 3.26 5.70
N ASP A 75 -1.72 2.36 5.56
CA ASP A 75 -0.46 2.36 6.32
C ASP A 75 0.69 2.89 5.45
N LYS A 76 0.77 4.20 5.33
CA LYS A 76 1.74 4.85 4.43
C LYS A 76 3.19 4.76 4.91
N ASN A 77 3.38 4.60 6.20
CA ASN A 77 4.69 4.67 6.85
C ASN A 77 5.15 3.32 7.40
N ALA A 78 4.44 2.24 7.12
CA ALA A 78 4.72 0.91 7.66
C ALA A 78 4.73 0.86 9.21
N GLU A 79 3.77 1.54 9.84
CA GLU A 79 3.66 1.61 11.31
C GLU A 79 2.65 0.62 11.90
N TYR A 80 1.78 0.01 11.05
CA TYR A 80 0.61 -0.76 11.49
C TYR A 80 0.45 -2.12 10.80
N PHE A 81 1.19 -2.43 9.73
CA PHE A 81 1.00 -3.63 8.91
C PHE A 81 1.03 -4.94 9.72
N HIS A 82 1.88 -5.02 10.74
CA HIS A 82 1.96 -6.17 11.65
C HIS A 82 0.68 -6.35 12.48
N ILE A 83 -0.04 -5.27 12.79
CA ILE A 83 -1.29 -5.32 13.54
C ILE A 83 -2.41 -5.86 12.64
N PHE A 84 -2.44 -5.47 11.37
CA PHE A 84 -3.45 -5.96 10.44
C PHE A 84 -3.38 -7.48 10.22
N SER A 85 -2.18 -8.08 10.21
CA SER A 85 -2.07 -9.53 10.14
C SER A 85 -2.68 -10.23 11.36
N SER A 86 -2.58 -9.63 12.55
CA SER A 86 -3.21 -10.14 13.76
C SER A 86 -4.75 -10.07 13.72
N LEU A 87 -5.32 -9.22 12.86
CA LEU A 87 -6.76 -9.16 12.59
C LEU A 87 -7.21 -10.15 11.49
N GLY A 88 -6.28 -10.91 10.90
CA GLY A 88 -6.57 -11.94 9.92
C GLY A 88 -6.37 -11.54 8.46
N PHE A 89 -5.88 -10.32 8.17
CA PHE A 89 -5.52 -9.94 6.81
C PHE A 89 -4.31 -10.73 6.32
N SER A 90 -4.40 -11.29 5.12
CA SER A 90 -3.37 -12.17 4.54
C SER A 90 -2.19 -11.40 3.96
N PHE A 91 -2.44 -10.21 3.46
CA PHE A 91 -1.43 -9.32 2.92
C PHE A 91 -1.71 -7.87 3.28
N VAL A 92 -0.66 -7.08 3.34
CA VAL A 92 -0.74 -5.64 3.58
C VAL A 92 0.20 -4.93 2.62
N GLU A 93 -0.34 -3.99 1.84
CA GLU A 93 0.46 -3.09 1.03
C GLU A 93 0.67 -1.78 1.80
N VAL A 94 1.93 -1.48 2.11
CA VAL A 94 2.32 -0.22 2.75
C VAL A 94 2.71 0.83 1.70
N GLY A 95 2.63 2.10 2.04
CA GLY A 95 2.97 3.21 1.14
C GLY A 95 1.72 3.85 0.51
N THR A 96 1.81 4.57 -0.60
CA THR A 96 2.98 4.71 -1.50
C THR A 96 4.09 5.49 -0.79
N VAL A 97 5.30 4.98 -0.88
CA VAL A 97 6.52 5.58 -0.33
C VAL A 97 7.23 6.35 -1.44
N THR A 98 7.75 7.52 -1.10
CA THR A 98 8.63 8.32 -1.96
C THR A 98 10.05 8.33 -1.41
N LEU A 99 11.04 8.65 -2.24
CA LEU A 99 12.44 8.67 -1.82
C LEU A 99 12.62 9.61 -0.62
N GLU A 100 12.20 10.86 -0.79
CA GLU A 100 12.23 11.87 0.27
C GLU A 100 10.88 11.95 1.02
N PRO A 101 10.90 12.40 2.29
CA PRO A 101 9.67 12.70 3.02
C PRO A 101 8.87 13.78 2.32
N GLN A 102 7.54 13.63 2.30
CA GLN A 102 6.68 14.70 1.80
C GLN A 102 5.36 14.79 2.57
N THR A 103 4.89 16.02 2.75
CA THR A 103 3.66 16.31 3.52
C THR A 103 2.39 15.93 2.77
N GLY A 104 2.48 15.79 1.44
CA GLY A 104 1.35 15.64 0.55
C GLY A 104 0.63 16.97 0.29
N ASN A 105 -0.59 16.88 -0.22
CA ASN A 105 -1.41 18.05 -0.55
C ASN A 105 -1.95 18.77 0.71
N PRO A 106 -2.35 20.05 0.62
CA PRO A 106 -2.96 20.78 1.71
C PRO A 106 -4.22 20.09 2.28
N LYS A 107 -4.45 20.29 3.57
CA LYS A 107 -5.68 19.82 4.25
C LYS A 107 -6.78 20.88 4.12
N PRO A 108 -8.08 20.46 4.08
CA PRO A 108 -8.60 19.09 4.12
C PRO A 108 -8.37 18.35 2.78
N ARG A 109 -8.05 17.06 2.86
CA ARG A 109 -7.71 16.22 1.70
C ARG A 109 -8.31 14.81 1.72
N ILE A 110 -9.21 14.56 2.66
CA ILE A 110 -10.10 13.38 2.69
C ILE A 110 -11.51 13.88 2.97
N PHE A 111 -12.42 13.57 2.08
CA PHE A 111 -13.81 14.01 2.13
C PHE A 111 -14.73 12.79 2.21
N ARG A 112 -15.67 12.82 3.18
CA ARG A 112 -16.62 11.76 3.43
C ARG A 112 -18.02 12.21 2.99
N PHE A 113 -18.60 11.49 2.07
CA PHE A 113 -19.98 11.68 1.59
C PHE A 113 -20.84 10.56 2.17
N THR A 114 -21.39 10.79 3.37
CA THR A 114 -22.08 9.75 4.15
C THR A 114 -23.34 9.24 3.47
N LYS A 115 -24.08 10.12 2.79
CA LYS A 115 -25.31 9.76 2.04
C LYS A 115 -25.00 8.78 0.91
N ASP A 116 -23.93 9.02 0.18
CA ASP A 116 -23.51 8.22 -0.99
C ASP A 116 -22.56 7.07 -0.61
N LYS A 117 -22.28 6.90 0.69
CA LYS A 117 -21.31 5.93 1.22
C LYS A 117 -19.93 6.00 0.53
N THR A 118 -19.52 7.21 0.14
CA THR A 118 -18.35 7.49 -0.67
C THR A 118 -17.27 8.22 0.13
N LEU A 119 -16.01 7.90 -0.16
CA LEU A 119 -14.83 8.57 0.37
C LEU A 119 -13.96 9.04 -0.79
N VAL A 120 -13.70 10.34 -0.88
CA VAL A 120 -12.82 10.94 -1.88
C VAL A 120 -11.57 11.49 -1.20
N ASN A 121 -10.42 11.35 -1.85
CA ASN A 121 -9.18 11.89 -1.31
C ASN A 121 -8.30 12.55 -2.37
N SER A 122 -7.47 13.50 -1.88
CA SER A 122 -6.42 14.17 -2.64
C SER A 122 -5.11 14.16 -1.85
N LEU A 123 -4.66 13.00 -1.38
CA LEU A 123 -3.59 12.87 -0.39
C LEU A 123 -2.20 13.30 -0.88
N GLY A 124 -1.82 13.01 -2.14
CA GLY A 124 -0.53 13.40 -2.71
C GLY A 124 0.68 12.71 -2.06
N PHE A 125 0.61 11.41 -1.82
CA PHE A 125 1.69 10.57 -1.29
C PHE A 125 2.37 11.11 -0.02
N ASN A 126 1.60 11.60 0.95
CA ASN A 126 2.16 12.00 2.24
C ASN A 126 2.79 10.80 2.96
N ASN A 127 4.09 10.85 3.23
CA ASN A 127 4.85 9.81 3.91
C ASN A 127 6.15 10.37 4.52
N VAL A 128 6.81 9.57 5.35
CA VAL A 128 8.03 9.95 6.09
C VAL A 128 9.33 9.65 5.34
N GLY A 129 9.26 9.28 4.06
CA GLY A 129 10.41 8.96 3.22
C GLY A 129 10.93 7.53 3.39
N SER A 130 11.75 7.11 2.42
CA SER A 130 12.22 5.73 2.28
C SER A 130 13.01 5.24 3.50
N VAL A 131 13.92 6.04 4.04
CA VAL A 131 14.78 5.66 5.17
C VAL A 131 13.96 5.33 6.42
N GLN A 132 13.01 6.22 6.78
CA GLN A 132 12.20 6.01 7.98
C GLN A 132 11.21 4.85 7.78
N VAL A 133 10.64 4.69 6.58
CA VAL A 133 9.77 3.56 6.27
C VAL A 133 10.53 2.25 6.36
N LEU A 134 11.76 2.18 5.82
CA LEU A 134 12.61 0.99 5.94
C LEU A 134 12.88 0.62 7.41
N ASN A 135 13.20 1.63 8.23
CA ASN A 135 13.42 1.41 9.66
C ASN A 135 12.16 0.84 10.35
N ASN A 136 10.98 1.36 9.99
CA ASN A 136 9.71 0.85 10.50
C ASN A 136 9.46 -0.59 10.04
N ILE A 137 9.73 -0.91 8.77
CA ILE A 137 9.61 -2.28 8.24
C ILE A 137 10.52 -3.22 9.03
N LYS A 138 11.81 -2.93 9.14
CA LYS A 138 12.77 -3.77 9.90
C LYS A 138 12.34 -3.97 11.35
N LYS A 139 11.80 -2.94 11.99
CA LYS A 139 11.32 -3.00 13.38
C LYS A 139 10.11 -3.92 13.56
N TYR A 140 9.15 -3.90 12.63
CA TYR A 140 7.87 -4.57 12.81
C TYR A 140 7.72 -5.88 12.01
N LYS A 141 8.54 -6.11 10.98
CA LYS A 141 8.49 -7.32 10.16
C LYS A 141 8.65 -8.63 10.96
N PRO A 142 9.48 -8.72 12.02
CA PRO A 142 9.54 -9.93 12.85
C PRO A 142 8.23 -10.30 13.56
N LYS A 143 7.29 -9.36 13.66
CA LYS A 143 5.97 -9.55 14.28
C LYS A 143 4.86 -9.73 13.24
N PHE A 144 5.20 -9.74 11.96
CA PHE A 144 4.25 -9.79 10.85
C PHE A 144 4.15 -11.20 10.29
N ASP A 145 2.91 -11.71 10.22
CA ASP A 145 2.60 -13.02 9.68
C ASP A 145 1.65 -12.89 8.49
N GLY A 146 2.20 -12.46 7.36
CA GLY A 146 1.47 -12.22 6.12
C GLY A 146 2.41 -11.91 4.96
N VAL A 147 1.86 -11.48 3.84
CA VAL A 147 2.59 -11.02 2.65
C VAL A 147 2.71 -9.49 2.69
N LEU A 148 3.92 -8.96 2.70
CA LEU A 148 4.21 -7.52 2.73
C LEU A 148 4.43 -6.99 1.32
N GLY A 149 3.47 -6.22 0.81
CA GLY A 149 3.64 -5.39 -0.36
C GLY A 149 4.17 -4.01 -0.01
N ILE A 150 5.04 -3.47 -0.85
CA ILE A 150 5.51 -2.09 -0.70
C ILE A 150 5.23 -1.33 -1.98
N SER A 151 4.32 -0.35 -1.87
CA SER A 151 4.02 0.56 -2.98
C SER A 151 5.05 1.68 -3.01
N ILE A 152 5.68 1.86 -4.16
CA ILE A 152 6.69 2.89 -4.40
C ILE A 152 6.25 3.85 -5.51
N GLY A 153 6.65 5.10 -5.42
CA GLY A 153 6.24 6.13 -6.38
C GLY A 153 7.17 7.32 -6.44
N LYS A 154 7.06 8.06 -7.53
CA LYS A 154 7.82 9.28 -7.79
C LYS A 154 7.55 10.35 -6.72
N SER A 155 8.60 11.00 -6.24
CA SER A 155 8.51 12.18 -5.38
C SER A 155 7.89 13.37 -6.13
N LYS A 156 7.17 14.23 -5.42
CA LYS A 156 6.49 15.39 -6.01
C LYS A 156 7.45 16.29 -6.78
N ASN A 157 8.64 16.54 -6.21
CA ASN A 157 9.62 17.46 -6.77
C ASN A 157 10.48 16.86 -7.90
N THR A 158 10.42 15.55 -8.11
CA THR A 158 11.14 14.88 -9.20
C THR A 158 10.42 15.11 -10.51
N LYS A 159 11.13 15.65 -11.51
CA LYS A 159 10.59 15.83 -12.88
C LYS A 159 10.28 14.47 -13.50
N THR A 160 9.24 14.39 -14.35
CA THR A 160 8.79 13.14 -14.98
C THR A 160 9.92 12.40 -15.70
N LYS A 161 10.77 13.12 -16.46
CA LYS A 161 11.93 12.54 -17.17
C LYS A 161 12.99 11.88 -16.26
N ASN A 162 13.02 12.22 -14.97
CA ASN A 162 13.95 11.67 -13.98
C ASN A 162 13.25 10.71 -12.99
N ALA A 163 11.95 10.47 -13.17
CA ALA A 163 11.15 9.64 -12.28
C ALA A 163 11.75 8.25 -12.06
N TRP A 164 12.30 7.64 -13.10
CA TRP A 164 12.93 6.34 -13.06
C TRP A 164 14.00 6.23 -11.96
N GLN A 165 14.75 7.30 -11.68
CA GLN A 165 15.77 7.32 -10.62
C GLN A 165 15.15 7.09 -9.24
N ASP A 166 14.02 7.75 -8.94
CA ASP A 166 13.31 7.54 -7.67
C ASP A 166 12.90 6.07 -7.51
N TYR A 167 12.34 5.46 -8.56
CA TYR A 167 11.93 4.05 -8.51
C TYR A 167 13.11 3.11 -8.29
N LEU A 168 14.24 3.31 -9.00
CA LEU A 168 15.41 2.46 -8.84
C LEU A 168 16.02 2.58 -7.43
N HIS A 169 16.13 3.80 -6.89
CA HIS A 169 16.59 3.98 -5.51
C HIS A 169 15.62 3.35 -4.50
N LEU A 170 14.30 3.50 -4.70
CA LEU A 170 13.32 2.85 -3.83
C LEU A 170 13.38 1.32 -3.93
N MET A 171 13.71 0.77 -5.10
CA MET A 171 13.99 -0.67 -5.23
C MET A 171 15.22 -1.09 -4.41
N ASP A 172 16.31 -0.30 -4.40
CA ASP A 172 17.48 -0.58 -3.55
C ASP A 172 17.12 -0.65 -2.06
N TYR A 173 16.23 0.24 -1.60
CA TYR A 173 15.78 0.23 -0.20
C TYR A 173 14.88 -0.97 0.14
N PHE A 174 13.97 -1.35 -0.76
CA PHE A 174 12.83 -2.19 -0.38
C PHE A 174 12.82 -3.58 -0.98
N TYR A 175 13.61 -3.86 -2.02
CA TYR A 175 13.54 -5.13 -2.75
C TYR A 175 13.73 -6.36 -1.87
N PHE A 176 14.71 -6.31 -0.96
CA PHE A 176 14.99 -7.42 -0.04
C PHE A 176 13.88 -7.59 1.00
N GLU A 177 13.35 -6.49 1.51
CA GLU A 177 12.35 -6.50 2.58
C GLU A 177 10.94 -6.84 2.10
N ALA A 178 10.60 -6.48 0.86
CA ALA A 178 9.28 -6.71 0.31
C ALA A 178 9.06 -8.18 -0.09
N ASP A 179 7.82 -8.66 0.05
CA ASP A 179 7.40 -9.89 -0.61
C ASP A 179 6.93 -9.59 -2.05
N TYR A 180 6.43 -8.39 -2.32
CA TYR A 180 6.26 -7.83 -3.66
C TYR A 180 6.43 -6.30 -3.64
N LEU A 181 6.78 -5.73 -4.80
CA LEU A 181 6.79 -4.28 -5.03
C LEU A 181 5.61 -3.88 -5.93
N ALA A 182 4.92 -2.79 -5.59
CA ALA A 182 3.90 -2.18 -6.43
C ALA A 182 4.39 -0.84 -6.98
N ILE A 183 4.59 -0.77 -8.29
CA ILE A 183 5.01 0.44 -9.01
C ILE A 183 3.78 1.32 -9.21
N ASN A 184 3.69 2.42 -8.48
CA ASN A 184 2.53 3.30 -8.53
C ASN A 184 2.75 4.46 -9.50
N ILE A 185 2.19 4.34 -10.69
CA ILE A 185 2.17 5.36 -11.75
C ILE A 185 0.78 5.99 -11.94
N SER A 186 -0.23 5.53 -11.18
CA SER A 186 -1.63 5.79 -11.47
C SER A 186 -2.29 6.89 -10.63
N SER A 187 -1.61 7.41 -9.58
CA SER A 187 -2.22 8.38 -8.68
C SER A 187 -2.55 9.72 -9.38
N PRO A 188 -3.81 10.19 -9.34
CA PRO A 188 -4.18 11.51 -9.87
C PRO A 188 -3.74 12.66 -8.96
N ASN A 189 -3.28 12.36 -7.76
CA ASN A 189 -3.01 13.34 -6.70
C ASN A 189 -1.53 13.80 -6.64
N THR A 190 -0.70 13.32 -7.56
CA THR A 190 0.69 13.72 -7.73
C THR A 190 0.85 14.32 -9.11
N GLU A 191 1.37 15.54 -9.17
CA GLU A 191 1.53 16.29 -10.40
C GLU A 191 2.34 15.50 -11.43
N ASN A 192 1.83 15.45 -12.66
CA ASN A 192 2.43 14.78 -13.82
C ASN A 192 2.77 13.29 -13.63
N LEU A 193 2.28 12.64 -12.56
CA LEU A 193 2.55 11.22 -12.35
C LEU A 193 1.93 10.35 -13.46
N ARG A 194 0.71 10.68 -13.88
CA ARG A 194 0.00 9.94 -14.94
C ARG A 194 0.66 10.08 -16.32
N GLU A 195 1.55 11.05 -16.53
CA GLU A 195 2.37 11.12 -17.75
C GLU A 195 3.29 9.89 -17.89
N LEU A 196 3.62 9.21 -16.77
CA LEU A 196 4.38 7.97 -16.79
C LEU A 196 3.61 6.79 -17.41
N SER A 197 2.29 6.88 -17.56
CA SER A 197 1.48 5.88 -18.25
C SER A 197 1.42 6.08 -19.78
N SER A 198 2.01 7.17 -20.32
CA SER A 198 2.21 7.28 -21.77
C SER A 198 3.19 6.22 -22.25
N GLN A 199 2.98 5.73 -23.48
CA GLN A 199 3.70 4.58 -24.01
C GLN A 199 5.24 4.73 -23.89
N GLU A 200 5.80 5.84 -24.35
CA GLU A 200 7.25 6.08 -24.32
C GLU A 200 7.82 6.14 -22.90
N ASN A 201 7.16 6.89 -22.02
CA ASN A 201 7.61 7.04 -20.64
C ASN A 201 7.50 5.72 -19.86
N LEU A 202 6.43 4.96 -20.11
CA LEU A 202 6.22 3.66 -19.48
C LEU A 202 7.27 2.65 -19.94
N GLU A 203 7.48 2.51 -21.25
CA GLU A 203 8.45 1.57 -21.80
C GLU A 203 9.84 1.84 -21.24
N PHE A 204 10.26 3.11 -21.24
CA PHE A 204 11.54 3.50 -20.66
C PHE A 204 11.64 3.21 -19.17
N LEU A 205 10.60 3.53 -18.39
CA LEU A 205 10.58 3.27 -16.95
C LEU A 205 10.65 1.77 -16.64
N LEU A 206 9.82 0.97 -17.31
CA LEU A 206 9.76 -0.48 -17.05
C LEU A 206 11.02 -1.21 -17.52
N GLU A 207 11.66 -0.75 -18.60
CA GLU A 207 12.97 -1.25 -19.01
C GLU A 207 14.01 -1.05 -17.91
N LYS A 208 14.09 0.16 -17.33
CA LYS A 208 15.01 0.46 -16.22
C LYS A 208 14.71 -0.37 -14.97
N ILE A 209 13.42 -0.53 -14.63
CA ILE A 209 12.98 -1.37 -13.52
C ILE A 209 13.36 -2.84 -13.75
N SER A 210 13.17 -3.36 -14.97
CA SER A 210 13.50 -4.74 -15.32
C SER A 210 15.02 -4.99 -15.22
N GLN A 211 15.83 -4.09 -15.77
CA GLN A 211 17.30 -4.16 -15.65
C GLN A 211 17.73 -4.15 -14.18
N LYS A 212 17.15 -3.27 -13.36
CA LYS A 212 17.43 -3.19 -11.94
C LYS A 212 16.99 -4.46 -11.19
N LYS A 213 15.82 -5.03 -11.54
CA LYS A 213 15.33 -6.28 -10.96
C LYS A 213 16.34 -7.41 -11.15
N VAL A 214 16.92 -7.57 -12.35
CA VAL A 214 17.93 -8.59 -12.63
C VAL A 214 19.15 -8.43 -11.73
N GLN A 215 19.67 -7.20 -11.56
CA GLN A 215 20.79 -6.91 -10.67
C GLN A 215 20.47 -7.27 -9.21
N LEU A 216 19.24 -6.94 -8.73
CA LEU A 216 18.82 -7.21 -7.36
C LEU A 216 18.56 -8.71 -7.12
N ILE A 217 18.05 -9.45 -8.12
CA ILE A 217 17.95 -10.92 -8.06
C ILE A 217 19.34 -11.53 -7.86
N ASP A 218 20.33 -11.09 -8.65
CA ASP A 218 21.68 -11.62 -8.52
C ASP A 218 22.32 -11.28 -7.18
N MET A 219 22.15 -10.05 -6.71
CA MET A 219 22.67 -9.58 -5.43
C MET A 219 22.07 -10.31 -4.23
N TYR A 220 20.74 -10.45 -4.19
CA TYR A 220 20.03 -10.97 -3.02
C TYR A 220 19.63 -12.43 -3.14
N LYS A 221 19.82 -13.07 -4.30
CA LYS A 221 19.34 -14.43 -4.62
C LYS A 221 17.83 -14.61 -4.30
N LYS A 222 17.08 -13.55 -4.48
CA LYS A 222 15.64 -13.45 -4.20
C LYS A 222 14.93 -12.85 -5.40
N ASN A 223 13.90 -13.53 -5.92
CA ASN A 223 13.03 -12.99 -6.98
C ASN A 223 11.76 -12.40 -6.35
N THR A 224 11.81 -11.10 -6.03
CA THR A 224 10.65 -10.37 -5.51
C THR A 224 9.76 -9.93 -6.69
N PRO A 225 8.48 -10.36 -6.73
CA PRO A 225 7.56 -9.93 -7.79
C PRO A 225 7.37 -8.43 -7.84
N ILE A 226 7.23 -7.90 -9.05
CA ILE A 226 6.94 -6.49 -9.32
C ILE A 226 5.60 -6.38 -10.04
N PHE A 227 4.67 -5.64 -9.44
CA PHE A 227 3.37 -5.34 -10.01
C PHE A 227 3.27 -3.87 -10.41
N VAL A 228 2.59 -3.57 -11.52
CA VAL A 228 2.26 -2.20 -11.91
C VAL A 228 0.83 -1.88 -11.47
N LYS A 229 0.67 -0.80 -10.72
CA LYS A 229 -0.64 -0.37 -10.24
C LYS A 229 -1.34 0.49 -11.27
N LEU A 230 -2.43 -0.03 -11.83
CA LEU A 230 -3.25 0.64 -12.84
C LEU A 230 -4.31 1.55 -12.21
N SER A 231 -4.75 2.56 -12.96
CA SER A 231 -5.91 3.39 -12.62
C SER A 231 -7.20 2.74 -13.12
N PRO A 232 -8.32 2.80 -12.37
CA PRO A 232 -9.62 2.40 -12.89
C PRO A 232 -10.16 3.35 -13.97
N ASP A 233 -9.54 4.55 -14.12
CA ASP A 233 -9.96 5.58 -15.09
C ASP A 233 -9.24 5.42 -16.45
N GLU A 234 -8.38 4.41 -16.62
CA GLU A 234 -7.67 4.18 -17.89
C GLU A 234 -8.65 3.78 -19.00
N THR A 235 -8.39 4.25 -20.21
CA THR A 235 -9.14 3.80 -21.39
C THR A 235 -8.76 2.35 -21.75
N GLU A 236 -9.64 1.66 -22.45
CA GLU A 236 -9.39 0.28 -22.88
C GLU A 236 -8.14 0.17 -23.76
N GLU A 237 -7.92 1.14 -24.64
CA GLU A 237 -6.73 1.25 -25.49
C GLU A 237 -5.45 1.42 -24.66
N ASN A 238 -5.48 2.35 -23.68
CA ASN A 238 -4.34 2.57 -22.80
C ASN A 238 -4.05 1.35 -21.91
N LEU A 239 -5.09 0.65 -21.43
CA LEU A 239 -4.91 -0.60 -20.69
C LEU A 239 -4.21 -1.68 -21.52
N LYS A 240 -4.59 -1.86 -22.78
CA LYS A 240 -3.92 -2.81 -23.69
C LYS A 240 -2.45 -2.48 -23.85
N ASN A 241 -2.14 -1.20 -24.12
CA ASN A 241 -0.76 -0.74 -24.23
C ASN A 241 0.03 -0.96 -22.92
N LEU A 242 -0.55 -0.61 -21.77
CA LEU A 242 0.07 -0.83 -20.46
C LEU A 242 0.41 -2.32 -20.24
N ILE A 243 -0.49 -3.23 -20.62
CA ILE A 243 -0.30 -4.67 -20.50
C ILE A 243 0.83 -5.13 -21.43
N GLU A 244 0.79 -4.79 -22.71
CA GLU A 244 1.79 -5.18 -23.71
C GLU A 244 3.21 -4.73 -23.33
N VAL A 245 3.35 -3.46 -22.92
CA VAL A 245 4.64 -2.91 -22.49
C VAL A 245 5.13 -3.60 -21.22
N SER A 246 4.24 -3.90 -20.29
CA SER A 246 4.60 -4.56 -19.04
C SER A 246 5.03 -6.03 -19.26
N GLU A 247 4.34 -6.77 -20.12
CA GLU A 247 4.72 -8.14 -20.50
C GLU A 247 6.08 -8.17 -21.17
N LYS A 248 6.34 -7.27 -22.14
CA LYS A 248 7.63 -7.11 -22.81
C LYS A 248 8.78 -6.86 -21.82
N ASN A 249 8.51 -6.16 -20.72
CA ASN A 249 9.49 -5.84 -19.68
C ASN A 249 9.47 -6.82 -18.49
N SER A 250 8.88 -8.00 -18.64
CA SER A 250 8.87 -9.06 -17.61
C SER A 250 8.32 -8.61 -16.25
N ILE A 251 7.32 -7.74 -16.25
CA ILE A 251 6.55 -7.38 -15.07
C ILE A 251 5.68 -8.57 -14.65
N ASP A 252 5.56 -8.81 -13.35
CA ASP A 252 4.92 -10.03 -12.82
C ASP A 252 3.39 -9.98 -12.82
N GLY A 253 2.77 -8.78 -12.95
CA GLY A 253 1.32 -8.59 -13.00
C GLY A 253 0.87 -7.16 -12.67
N PHE A 254 -0.45 -7.01 -12.39
CA PHE A 254 -1.13 -5.73 -12.18
C PHE A 254 -1.94 -5.76 -10.89
#